data_668546da57d7c96c9be7e5913c8ae8d2
#
_entry.id   668546da57d7c96c9be7e5913c8ae8d2
#
_cell.length_a   1.000
_cell.length_b   1.000
_cell.length_c   1.000
_cell.angle_alpha   90.00
_cell.angle_beta   90.00
_cell.angle_gamma   90.00
#
_symmetry.space_group_name_H-M   'P 1'
#
loop_
_entity.id
_entity.type
_entity.pdbx_description
1 polymer ?
#
loop_
_entity_poly.entity_id
_entity_poly.type
_entity_poly.pdbx_seq_one_letter_code
_entity_poly.pdbx_strand_id
1 'polypeptide(L)'
;MSTKEVIDLRSDTVTLPTEEMLEAIRYAELGDDVFGEDPTVNRLEEMAAEKMGKESALLVTSGTQGNLVSILSHTKRGDEVIIEADSCTYKFEVGGLSTIGGLVAKPI
;
A
#
# COMPACT_ATOMS: atom_id res chain seq x y z
N MET A 1 -14.15 8.84 36.87
CA MET A 1 -12.83 9.27 36.40
C MET A 1 -12.96 9.54 34.91
N SER A 2 -12.79 10.79 34.47
CA SER A 2 -12.83 11.12 33.03
C SER A 2 -11.59 10.52 32.39
N THR A 3 -11.75 9.51 31.57
CA THR A 3 -10.69 9.02 30.68
C THR A 3 -10.43 10.14 29.68
N LYS A 4 -9.28 10.80 29.79
CA LYS A 4 -8.85 11.74 28.74
C LYS A 4 -8.78 10.95 27.44
N GLU A 5 -9.60 11.34 26.49
CA GLU A 5 -9.52 10.80 25.12
C GLU A 5 -8.15 11.19 24.56
N VAL A 6 -7.34 10.18 24.24
CA VAL A 6 -6.00 10.38 23.68
C VAL A 6 -6.11 10.44 22.17
N ILE A 7 -5.73 11.57 21.59
CA ILE A 7 -5.61 11.70 20.14
C ILE A 7 -4.26 11.11 19.75
N ASP A 8 -4.28 9.96 19.06
CA ASP A 8 -3.08 9.22 18.68
C ASP A 8 -2.77 9.45 17.18
N LEU A 9 -1.70 10.16 16.91
CA LEU A 9 -1.24 10.48 15.55
C LEU A 9 0.07 9.78 15.17
N ARG A 10 0.43 8.68 15.85
CA ARG A 10 1.69 7.96 15.59
C ARG A 10 1.74 7.31 14.21
N SER A 11 0.63 6.77 13.74
CA SER A 11 0.53 6.02 12.48
C SER A 11 -0.94 5.86 12.10
N ASP A 12 -1.22 5.78 10.81
CA ASP A 12 -2.52 5.37 10.26
C ASP A 12 -2.91 3.97 10.74
N THR A 13 -1.95 3.10 11.01
CA THR A 13 -2.18 1.72 11.46
C THR A 13 -2.85 1.59 12.83
N VAL A 14 -2.89 2.66 13.65
CA VAL A 14 -3.63 2.67 14.92
C VAL A 14 -5.11 3.05 14.74
N THR A 15 -5.53 3.47 13.56
CA THR A 15 -6.92 3.81 13.27
C THR A 15 -7.77 2.54 13.10
N LEU A 16 -9.03 2.65 13.49
CA LEU A 16 -10.00 1.57 13.35
C LEU A 16 -11.03 1.93 12.27
N PRO A 17 -11.58 0.93 11.57
CA PRO A 17 -12.68 1.18 10.64
C PRO A 17 -13.92 1.69 11.38
N THR A 18 -14.71 2.52 10.70
CA THR A 18 -16.03 2.92 11.21
C THR A 18 -17.04 1.77 11.03
N GLU A 19 -18.21 1.88 11.70
CA GLU A 19 -19.28 0.89 11.51
C GLU A 19 -19.72 0.79 10.06
N GLU A 20 -19.81 1.92 9.34
CA GLU A 20 -20.17 1.93 7.92
C GLU A 20 -19.10 1.22 7.05
N MET A 21 -17.82 1.36 7.39
CA MET A 21 -16.74 0.61 6.73
C MET A 21 -16.85 -0.90 7.00
N LEU A 22 -17.17 -1.30 8.24
CA LEU A 22 -17.37 -2.70 8.60
C LEU A 22 -18.57 -3.30 7.88
N GLU A 23 -19.66 -2.55 7.76
CA GLU A 23 -20.83 -2.98 6.97
C GLU A 23 -20.50 -3.11 5.49
N ALA A 24 -19.77 -2.14 4.91
CA ALA A 24 -19.33 -2.22 3.52
C ALA A 24 -18.48 -3.46 3.25
N ILE A 25 -17.54 -3.79 4.16
CA ILE A 25 -16.73 -5.03 4.06
C ILE A 25 -17.63 -6.27 4.15
N ARG A 26 -18.58 -6.28 5.07
CA ARG A 26 -19.47 -7.44 5.30
C ARG A 26 -20.36 -7.77 4.10
N TYR A 27 -20.80 -6.75 3.37
CA TYR A 27 -21.72 -6.88 2.25
C TYR A 27 -21.08 -6.66 0.88
N ALA A 28 -19.73 -6.58 0.84
CA ALA A 28 -19.02 -6.48 -0.43
C ALA A 28 -19.34 -7.67 -1.33
N GLU A 29 -19.62 -7.40 -2.58
CA GLU A 29 -19.69 -8.42 -3.60
C GLU A 29 -18.28 -8.91 -3.92
N LEU A 30 -18.10 -10.23 -3.92
CA LEU A 30 -16.80 -10.87 -4.11
C LEU A 30 -16.76 -11.59 -5.46
N GLY A 31 -15.59 -11.62 -6.06
CA GLY A 31 -15.30 -12.36 -7.27
C GLY A 31 -13.83 -12.78 -7.33
N ASP A 32 -13.43 -13.41 -8.42
CA ASP A 32 -12.04 -13.83 -8.60
C ASP A 32 -11.21 -12.68 -9.20
N ASP A 33 -10.37 -12.08 -8.37
CA ASP A 33 -9.50 -10.96 -8.77
C ASP A 33 -8.44 -11.38 -9.80
N VAL A 34 -8.02 -12.65 -9.81
CA VAL A 34 -7.04 -13.16 -10.80
C VAL A 34 -7.55 -13.03 -12.23
N PHE A 35 -8.87 -13.19 -12.40
CA PHE A 35 -9.54 -13.01 -13.70
C PHE A 35 -10.17 -11.63 -13.88
N GLY A 36 -9.97 -10.72 -12.93
CA GLY A 36 -10.58 -9.39 -12.96
C GLY A 36 -12.10 -9.43 -12.76
N GLU A 37 -12.62 -10.44 -12.09
CA GLU A 37 -14.05 -10.68 -11.90
C GLU A 37 -14.56 -10.24 -10.51
N ASP A 38 -13.68 -9.68 -9.64
CA ASP A 38 -14.13 -9.09 -8.37
C ASP A 38 -14.67 -7.68 -8.59
N PRO A 39 -15.99 -7.46 -8.47
CA PRO A 39 -16.58 -6.15 -8.78
C PRO A 39 -16.20 -5.09 -7.76
N THR A 40 -15.92 -5.47 -6.52
CA THR A 40 -15.52 -4.54 -5.46
C THR A 40 -14.09 -4.04 -5.67
N VAL A 41 -13.17 -4.94 -6.05
CA VAL A 41 -11.79 -4.57 -6.41
C VAL A 41 -11.79 -3.68 -7.65
N ASN A 42 -12.47 -4.08 -8.71
CA ASN A 42 -12.57 -3.29 -9.94
C ASN A 42 -13.09 -1.87 -9.65
N ARG A 43 -14.14 -1.77 -8.85
CA ARG A 43 -14.70 -0.46 -8.46
C ARG A 43 -13.73 0.38 -7.64
N LEU A 44 -12.98 -0.22 -6.73
CA LEU A 44 -11.96 0.47 -5.94
C LEU A 44 -10.86 1.04 -6.83
N GLU A 45 -10.34 0.25 -7.76
CA GLU A 45 -9.30 0.67 -8.69
C GLU A 45 -9.76 1.81 -9.61
N GLU A 46 -10.97 1.72 -10.17
CA GLU A 46 -11.58 2.79 -10.95
C GLU A 46 -11.69 4.10 -10.15
N MET A 47 -12.24 4.02 -8.94
CA MET A 47 -12.41 5.20 -8.08
C MET A 47 -11.06 5.82 -7.68
N ALA A 48 -10.06 4.98 -7.39
CA ALA A 48 -8.72 5.44 -7.04
C ALA A 48 -8.05 6.14 -8.23
N ALA A 49 -8.12 5.54 -9.41
CA ALA A 49 -7.59 6.12 -10.64
C ALA A 49 -8.25 7.48 -10.97
N GLU A 50 -9.58 7.55 -10.91
CA GLU A 50 -10.34 8.78 -11.12
C GLU A 50 -9.94 9.87 -10.13
N LYS A 51 -9.94 9.54 -8.83
CA LYS A 51 -9.61 10.48 -7.76
C LYS A 51 -8.19 11.03 -7.86
N MET A 52 -7.26 10.23 -8.32
CA MET A 52 -5.85 10.60 -8.51
C MET A 52 -5.56 11.17 -9.90
N GLY A 53 -6.53 11.20 -10.81
CA GLY A 53 -6.35 11.66 -12.19
C GLY A 53 -5.34 10.79 -12.96
N LYS A 54 -5.37 9.48 -12.75
CA LYS A 54 -4.48 8.49 -13.38
C LYS A 54 -5.28 7.58 -14.31
N GLU A 55 -4.57 6.92 -15.22
CA GLU A 55 -5.16 6.01 -16.21
C GLU A 55 -5.69 4.73 -15.54
N SER A 56 -5.02 4.26 -14.50
CA SER A 56 -5.38 3.05 -13.76
C SER A 56 -4.82 3.09 -12.34
N ALA A 57 -5.32 2.19 -11.52
CA ALA A 57 -4.81 1.89 -10.20
C ALA A 57 -4.71 0.38 -10.03
N LEU A 58 -3.95 -0.08 -9.05
CA LEU A 58 -3.77 -1.47 -8.73
C LEU A 58 -3.91 -1.67 -7.22
N LEU A 59 -4.84 -2.52 -6.81
CA LEU A 59 -4.93 -2.99 -5.43
C LEU A 59 -3.79 -3.96 -5.14
N VAL A 60 -3.10 -3.74 -4.03
CA VAL A 60 -2.05 -4.65 -3.53
C VAL A 60 -2.38 -5.08 -2.11
N THR A 61 -1.85 -6.21 -1.68
CA THR A 61 -2.18 -6.81 -0.38
C THR A 61 -1.50 -6.12 0.81
N SER A 62 -0.51 -5.28 0.56
CA SER A 62 0.20 -4.52 1.61
C SER A 62 0.91 -3.29 1.06
N GLY A 63 1.20 -2.30 1.93
CA GLY A 63 2.04 -1.15 1.59
C GLY A 63 3.45 -1.58 1.17
N THR A 64 4.02 -2.59 1.82
CA THR A 64 5.33 -3.18 1.45
C THR A 64 5.32 -3.69 0.00
N GLN A 65 4.27 -4.40 -0.42
CA GLN A 65 4.12 -4.83 -1.80
C GLN A 65 3.97 -3.62 -2.73
N GLY A 66 3.16 -2.63 -2.35
CA GLY A 66 2.98 -1.41 -3.14
C GLY A 66 4.28 -0.67 -3.39
N ASN A 67 5.09 -0.46 -2.36
CA ASN A 67 6.40 0.17 -2.48
C ASN A 67 7.32 -0.64 -3.40
N LEU A 68 7.41 -1.95 -3.19
CA LEU A 68 8.29 -2.81 -3.97
C LEU A 68 7.91 -2.82 -5.45
N VAL A 69 6.65 -3.06 -5.80
CA VAL A 69 6.23 -3.10 -7.22
C VAL A 69 6.36 -1.75 -7.90
N SER A 70 6.12 -0.65 -7.16
CA SER A 70 6.31 0.70 -7.69
C SER A 70 7.77 0.96 -8.05
N ILE A 71 8.72 0.61 -7.18
CA ILE A 71 10.13 0.79 -7.44
C ILE A 71 10.60 -0.13 -8.58
N LEU A 72 10.20 -1.40 -8.56
CA LEU A 72 10.59 -2.37 -9.58
C LEU A 72 10.05 -2.03 -10.98
N SER A 73 8.94 -1.30 -11.08
CA SER A 73 8.41 -0.84 -12.37
C SER A 73 9.31 0.21 -13.05
N HIS A 74 10.21 0.85 -12.28
CA HIS A 74 11.12 1.91 -12.74
C HIS A 74 12.60 1.52 -12.74
N THR A 75 12.94 0.32 -12.29
CA THR A 75 14.33 -0.08 -12.06
C THR A 75 14.65 -1.44 -12.69
N LYS A 76 15.95 -1.71 -12.81
CA LYS A 76 16.51 -3.00 -13.22
C LYS A 76 17.48 -3.49 -12.15
N ARG A 77 17.73 -4.80 -12.11
CA ARG A 77 18.73 -5.38 -11.22
C ARG A 77 20.09 -4.68 -11.40
N GLY A 78 20.65 -4.28 -10.27
CA GLY A 78 21.93 -3.55 -10.23
C GLY A 78 21.79 -2.02 -10.20
N ASP A 79 20.60 -1.47 -10.43
CA ASP A 79 20.38 -0.04 -10.30
C ASP A 79 20.52 0.43 -8.85
N GLU A 80 20.99 1.66 -8.66
CA GLU A 80 21.05 2.33 -7.38
C GLU A 80 19.76 3.13 -7.15
N VAL A 81 19.17 2.96 -5.96
CA VAL A 81 17.98 3.69 -5.52
C VAL A 81 18.37 4.60 -4.36
N ILE A 82 18.28 5.91 -4.57
CA ILE A 82 18.46 6.90 -3.50
C ILE A 82 17.19 6.88 -2.64
N ILE A 83 17.37 6.69 -1.34
CA ILE A 83 16.26 6.49 -0.41
C ILE A 83 16.54 7.21 0.90
N GLU A 84 15.49 7.73 1.52
CA GLU A 84 15.60 8.35 2.84
C GLU A 84 15.91 7.25 3.90
N ALA A 85 16.89 7.51 4.78
CA ALA A 85 17.45 6.52 5.70
C ALA A 85 16.47 6.00 6.75
N ASP A 86 15.41 6.75 7.07
CA ASP A 86 14.36 6.38 8.02
C ASP A 86 13.06 5.89 7.35
N SER A 87 13.04 5.83 6.01
CA SER A 87 11.86 5.38 5.27
C SER A 87 11.48 3.93 5.61
N CYS A 88 10.19 3.64 5.52
CA CYS A 88 9.66 2.28 5.73
C CYS A 88 10.33 1.28 4.78
N THR A 89 10.50 1.65 3.52
CA THR A 89 11.08 0.80 2.47
C THR A 89 12.53 0.40 2.78
N TYR A 90 13.28 1.28 3.44
CA TYR A 90 14.65 0.99 3.83
C TYR A 90 14.75 0.21 5.14
N LYS A 91 14.02 0.66 6.19
CA LYS A 91 14.17 0.12 7.55
C LYS A 91 13.29 -1.09 7.87
N PHE A 92 12.07 -1.13 7.35
CA PHE A 92 11.05 -2.05 7.86
C PHE A 92 10.56 -3.09 6.85
N GLU A 93 10.92 -2.97 5.57
CA GLU A 93 10.46 -3.87 4.52
C GLU A 93 11.47 -5.01 4.22
N VAL A 94 12.23 -5.41 5.23
CA VAL A 94 13.09 -6.62 5.26
C VAL A 94 14.10 -6.67 4.09
N GLY A 95 14.55 -5.49 3.61
CA GLY A 95 15.51 -5.42 2.52
C GLY A 95 14.99 -5.88 1.16
N GLY A 96 13.68 -5.79 0.92
CA GLY A 96 13.02 -6.23 -0.32
C GLY A 96 13.63 -5.64 -1.58
N LEU A 97 14.11 -4.39 -1.54
CA LEU A 97 14.82 -3.77 -2.66
C LEU A 97 16.01 -4.60 -3.12
N SER A 98 16.81 -5.10 -2.20
CA SER A 98 18.03 -5.87 -2.49
C SER A 98 17.73 -7.36 -2.70
N THR A 99 16.92 -7.96 -1.82
CA THR A 99 16.68 -9.40 -1.81
C THR A 99 15.79 -9.87 -2.97
N ILE A 100 14.79 -9.08 -3.32
CA ILE A 100 13.85 -9.38 -4.41
C ILE A 100 14.23 -8.61 -5.66
N GLY A 101 14.41 -7.29 -5.54
CA GLY A 101 14.72 -6.43 -6.67
C GLY A 101 16.15 -6.54 -7.19
N GLY A 102 17.09 -6.95 -6.34
CA GLY A 102 18.52 -6.94 -6.67
C GLY A 102 19.06 -5.53 -6.88
N LEU A 103 18.47 -4.57 -6.16
CA LEU A 103 18.83 -3.15 -6.23
C LEU A 103 19.86 -2.79 -5.15
N VAL A 104 20.59 -1.71 -5.37
CA VAL A 104 21.51 -1.13 -4.41
C VAL A 104 20.84 0.05 -3.73
N ALA A 105 20.47 -0.09 -2.47
CA ALA A 105 19.91 1.02 -1.71
C ALA A 105 21.01 1.99 -1.29
N LYS A 106 20.83 3.28 -1.54
CA LYS A 106 21.72 4.37 -1.12
C LYS A 106 20.95 5.29 -0.18
N PRO A 107 21.04 5.07 1.13
CA PRO A 107 20.39 5.93 2.10
C PRO A 107 21.04 7.32 2.16
N ILE A 108 20.21 8.35 2.32
CA ILE A 108 20.62 9.76 2.52
C ILE A 108 19.90 10.35 3.74
#